data_54b0da8505dc0fdc4405505ccbc1e5b9
#
_entry.id   54b0da8505dc0fdc4405505ccbc1e5b9
#
_cell.length_a   1.000
_cell.length_b   1.000
_cell.length_c   1.000
_cell.angle_alpha   90.00
_cell.angle_beta   90.00
_cell.angle_gamma   90.00
#
_symmetry.space_group_name_H-M   'P 1'
#
loop_
_entity.id
_entity.type
_entity.pdbx_description
1 polymer ?
#
loop_
_entity_poly.entity_id
_entity_poly.type
_entity_poly.pdbx_seq_one_letter_code
_entity_poly.pdbx_strand_id
1 'polypeptide(L)'
;MLAAGCQSDGVSSADPFSADPWTVSGPEVRIGSLDDPVYIFASVERLALSPDGLLHSLHPDEATIRQWTAEGTPAGSFGRAGEGPGEFVIPYNMGFFGDSLWVWDVLRSRASYFDPGGEFLGSVSAMVGLGGPDGSTLRPVRPYRDGSFLGMEFPSLDRVARGQLTRTPFVLMDAEGNTQSHIWMQPHEPRDVLALLRADGTGGRYASQPFGDDVLPTDIAHGVLAVERRAWTGDGEAIVSVTGIGFTGDTLFASRIPYTPTPLPSARVDSVVRATGERMHPSMSRREPGLAIGTLEEDIRRAIYAPAYLPAVAEVAVAEDGNIWLRRFDPFVSETGEQMNEWWVLDPAGNPLARSLTPAGLRVMLIRDDAVWGIERDELDVEYIVRHRLVKRG
;
A
#
# COMPACT_ATOMS: atom_id res chain seq x y z
N MET A 1 38.48 -37.87 29.41
CA MET A 1 37.50 -37.69 28.31
C MET A 1 36.30 -36.98 28.90
N LEU A 2 36.24 -35.67 28.75
CA LEU A 2 35.12 -34.85 29.16
C LEU A 2 34.35 -34.54 27.89
N ALA A 3 33.10 -35.03 27.79
CA ALA A 3 32.17 -34.71 26.73
C ALA A 3 31.55 -33.33 27.04
N ALA A 4 31.87 -32.35 26.25
CA ALA A 4 31.20 -31.06 26.26
C ALA A 4 29.86 -31.24 25.54
N GLY A 5 28.75 -31.21 26.29
CA GLY A 5 27.40 -31.13 25.75
C GLY A 5 27.20 -29.73 25.17
N CYS A 6 27.00 -29.65 23.86
CA CYS A 6 26.40 -28.48 23.25
C CYS A 6 24.93 -28.39 23.70
N GLN A 7 24.65 -27.49 24.61
CA GLN A 7 23.30 -26.99 24.82
C GLN A 7 22.96 -26.17 23.60
N SER A 8 22.02 -26.66 22.77
CA SER A 8 21.29 -25.85 21.83
C SER A 8 20.38 -24.92 22.67
N ASP A 9 20.75 -23.68 22.78
CA ASP A 9 19.85 -22.63 23.26
C ASP A 9 18.64 -22.63 22.31
N GLY A 10 17.57 -23.31 22.74
CA GLY A 10 16.28 -23.19 22.09
C GLY A 10 15.85 -21.74 22.18
N VAL A 11 15.86 -21.06 21.05
CA VAL A 11 15.24 -19.75 20.91
C VAL A 11 13.77 -19.97 21.24
N SER A 12 13.36 -19.52 22.42
CA SER A 12 11.97 -19.45 22.81
C SER A 12 11.27 -18.59 21.76
N SER A 13 10.30 -19.14 21.03
CA SER A 13 9.44 -18.44 20.11
C SER A 13 8.43 -17.58 20.88
N ALA A 14 8.91 -16.74 21.81
CA ALA A 14 8.08 -15.72 22.42
C ALA A 14 7.71 -14.74 21.30
N ASP A 15 6.41 -14.54 21.12
CA ASP A 15 5.87 -13.51 20.23
C ASP A 15 6.56 -12.18 20.57
N PRO A 16 7.33 -11.56 19.66
CA PRO A 16 8.05 -10.32 19.94
C PRO A 16 7.11 -9.14 20.24
N PHE A 17 5.80 -9.33 19.99
CA PHE A 17 4.74 -8.34 20.22
C PHE A 17 3.83 -8.73 21.41
N SER A 18 4.35 -9.35 22.44
CA SER A 18 3.62 -9.90 23.59
C SER A 18 2.95 -8.88 24.52
N ALA A 19 3.18 -7.58 24.33
CA ALA A 19 2.53 -6.53 25.11
C ALA A 19 1.03 -6.40 24.74
N ASP A 20 0.24 -5.80 25.65
CA ASP A 20 -1.16 -5.49 25.38
C ASP A 20 -1.27 -4.65 24.10
N PRO A 21 -2.18 -5.01 23.18
CA PRO A 21 -2.25 -4.32 21.89
C PRO A 21 -2.69 -2.87 22.06
N TRP A 22 -2.11 -1.99 21.25
CA TRP A 22 -2.69 -0.69 21.02
C TRP A 22 -4.06 -0.86 20.35
N THR A 23 -5.00 -0.03 20.72
CA THR A 23 -6.37 -0.12 20.17
C THR A 23 -6.78 1.24 19.62
N VAL A 24 -7.70 1.24 18.68
CA VAL A 24 -8.36 2.47 18.26
C VAL A 24 -9.74 2.57 18.89
N SER A 25 -10.11 3.77 19.31
CA SER A 25 -11.48 4.06 19.77
C SER A 25 -12.48 3.98 18.63
N GLY A 26 -13.77 4.08 18.89
CA GLY A 26 -14.73 4.43 17.85
C GLY A 26 -14.38 5.80 17.23
N PRO A 27 -14.90 6.10 16.00
CA PRO A 27 -14.52 7.31 15.29
C PRO A 27 -14.93 8.57 16.08
N GLU A 28 -13.94 9.44 16.36
CA GLU A 28 -14.16 10.74 16.99
C GLU A 28 -14.62 11.78 15.97
N VAL A 29 -14.24 11.60 14.70
CA VAL A 29 -14.61 12.44 13.56
C VAL A 29 -15.08 11.56 12.44
N ARG A 30 -16.19 11.94 11.79
CA ARG A 30 -16.72 11.29 10.59
C ARG A 30 -17.14 12.36 9.59
N ILE A 31 -16.51 12.38 8.43
CA ILE A 31 -16.74 13.33 7.35
C ILE A 31 -17.30 12.53 6.18
N GLY A 32 -18.47 12.91 5.70
CA GLY A 32 -19.19 12.25 4.61
C GLY A 32 -20.69 12.34 4.84
N SER A 33 -21.48 12.46 3.79
CA SER A 33 -22.94 12.49 3.82
C SER A 33 -23.48 12.21 2.43
N LEU A 34 -24.68 11.67 2.36
CA LEU A 34 -25.45 11.57 1.09
C LEU A 34 -26.37 12.77 0.89
N ASP A 35 -26.68 13.51 1.95
CA ASP A 35 -27.69 14.58 1.94
C ASP A 35 -27.10 15.97 1.71
N ASP A 36 -25.79 16.13 1.90
CA ASP A 36 -25.10 17.41 1.76
C ASP A 36 -24.01 17.30 0.66
N PRO A 37 -24.15 18.02 -0.46
CA PRO A 37 -23.19 17.97 -1.57
C PRO A 37 -21.75 18.28 -1.19
N VAL A 38 -21.51 19.07 -0.13
CA VAL A 38 -20.16 19.37 0.35
C VAL A 38 -19.49 18.13 0.93
N TYR A 39 -20.25 17.18 1.44
CA TYR A 39 -19.77 15.96 2.08
C TYR A 39 -19.92 14.70 1.21
N ILE A 40 -20.40 14.83 -0.02
CA ILE A 40 -20.45 13.69 -0.96
C ILE A 40 -19.05 13.50 -1.56
N PHE A 41 -18.57 12.25 -1.50
CA PHE A 41 -17.33 11.83 -2.12
C PHE A 41 -17.60 10.79 -3.22
N ALA A 42 -17.04 10.98 -4.41
CA ALA A 42 -17.00 9.92 -5.43
C ALA A 42 -15.93 8.89 -5.04
N SER A 43 -14.75 9.39 -4.64
CA SER A 43 -13.65 8.58 -4.11
C SER A 43 -12.70 9.47 -3.31
N VAL A 44 -12.03 8.88 -2.32
CA VAL A 44 -10.92 9.51 -1.58
C VAL A 44 -9.67 8.69 -1.77
N GLU A 45 -8.69 9.23 -2.51
CA GLU A 45 -7.47 8.49 -2.87
C GLU A 45 -6.37 8.63 -1.83
N ARG A 46 -6.19 9.82 -1.25
CA ARG A 46 -5.15 10.11 -0.25
C ARG A 46 -5.65 11.09 0.79
N LEU A 47 -5.06 10.97 1.98
CA LEU A 47 -5.18 11.94 3.06
C LEU A 47 -3.78 12.47 3.42
N ALA A 48 -3.70 13.75 3.75
CA ALA A 48 -2.50 14.38 4.28
C ALA A 48 -2.88 15.43 5.32
N LEU A 49 -2.09 15.55 6.39
CA LEU A 49 -2.26 16.58 7.41
C LEU A 49 -1.18 17.64 7.22
N SER A 50 -1.58 18.89 7.19
CA SER A 50 -0.65 20.00 7.29
C SER A 50 0.01 20.07 8.67
N PRO A 51 1.12 20.78 8.83
CA PRO A 51 1.78 20.93 10.13
C PRO A 51 0.88 21.54 11.21
N ASP A 52 -0.05 22.41 10.86
CA ASP A 52 -1.04 23.03 11.72
C ASP A 52 -2.31 22.17 11.94
N GLY A 53 -2.36 20.96 11.36
CA GLY A 53 -3.42 19.97 11.60
C GLY A 53 -4.63 20.07 10.67
N LEU A 54 -4.58 20.87 9.60
CA LEU A 54 -5.61 20.90 8.58
C LEU A 54 -5.55 19.62 7.73
N LEU A 55 -6.64 18.88 7.65
CA LEU A 55 -6.72 17.67 6.85
C LEU A 55 -6.98 18.01 5.37
N HIS A 56 -6.20 17.42 4.49
CA HIS A 56 -6.37 17.49 3.05
C HIS A 56 -6.80 16.12 2.53
N SER A 57 -7.85 16.08 1.70
CA SER A 57 -8.31 14.86 1.04
C SER A 57 -8.25 15.03 -0.48
N LEU A 58 -7.63 14.06 -1.16
CA LEU A 58 -7.47 14.05 -2.62
C LEU A 58 -8.61 13.30 -3.28
N HIS A 59 -9.29 13.97 -4.21
CA HIS A 59 -10.43 13.46 -4.99
C HIS A 59 -10.09 13.42 -6.49
N PRO A 60 -9.53 12.30 -6.99
CA PRO A 60 -9.05 12.22 -8.39
C PRO A 60 -10.16 12.42 -9.41
N ASP A 61 -11.35 11.88 -9.16
CA ASP A 61 -12.50 11.97 -10.09
C ASP A 61 -13.02 13.41 -10.28
N GLU A 62 -12.76 14.26 -9.29
CA GLU A 62 -13.12 15.68 -9.31
C GLU A 62 -11.91 16.56 -9.64
N ALA A 63 -10.71 15.99 -9.69
CA ALA A 63 -9.43 16.68 -9.82
C ALA A 63 -9.24 17.78 -8.75
N THR A 64 -9.71 17.54 -7.51
CA THR A 64 -9.71 18.51 -6.42
C THR A 64 -9.07 17.97 -5.14
N ILE A 65 -8.58 18.89 -4.33
CA ILE A 65 -8.20 18.66 -2.94
C ILE A 65 -9.20 19.43 -2.07
N ARG A 66 -9.84 18.74 -1.12
CA ARG A 66 -10.73 19.34 -0.13
C ARG A 66 -10.02 19.45 1.20
N GLN A 67 -10.32 20.50 1.95
CA GLN A 67 -9.70 20.82 3.23
C GLN A 67 -10.73 20.76 4.36
N TRP A 68 -10.32 20.22 5.49
CA TRP A 68 -11.18 19.98 6.65
C TRP A 68 -10.45 20.38 7.93
N THR A 69 -11.17 20.99 8.87
CA THR A 69 -10.63 21.19 10.22
C THR A 69 -10.45 19.85 10.94
N ALA A 70 -9.78 19.86 12.08
CA ALA A 70 -9.61 18.65 12.91
C ALA A 70 -10.94 18.05 13.38
N GLU A 71 -12.02 18.84 13.42
CA GLU A 71 -13.38 18.45 13.80
C GLU A 71 -14.21 17.98 12.59
N GLY A 72 -13.66 18.01 11.38
CA GLY A 72 -14.34 17.58 10.15
C GLY A 72 -15.22 18.64 9.50
N THR A 73 -15.03 19.92 9.85
CA THR A 73 -15.74 21.03 9.20
C THR A 73 -15.01 21.42 7.91
N PRO A 74 -15.73 21.69 6.80
CA PRO A 74 -15.10 22.16 5.57
C PRO A 74 -14.33 23.47 5.80
N ALA A 75 -13.07 23.49 5.36
CA ALA A 75 -12.19 24.65 5.47
C ALA A 75 -11.86 25.29 4.13
N GLY A 76 -12.03 24.54 3.04
CA GLY A 76 -11.77 25.01 1.68
C GLY A 76 -11.64 23.89 0.66
N SER A 77 -11.38 24.26 -0.58
CA SER A 77 -11.01 23.34 -1.64
C SER A 77 -10.24 24.07 -2.73
N PHE A 78 -9.36 23.36 -3.41
CA PHE A 78 -8.60 23.89 -4.53
C PHE A 78 -8.27 22.79 -5.54
N GLY A 79 -7.70 23.20 -6.69
CA GLY A 79 -7.54 22.31 -7.83
C GLY A 79 -8.82 22.23 -8.67
N ARG A 80 -8.67 21.82 -9.89
CA ARG A 80 -9.74 21.53 -10.85
C ARG A 80 -9.18 20.75 -12.04
N ALA A 81 -10.07 20.17 -12.82
CA ALA A 81 -9.67 19.49 -14.05
C ALA A 81 -9.06 20.46 -15.06
N GLY A 82 -7.89 20.12 -15.60
CA GLY A 82 -7.19 20.90 -16.60
C GLY A 82 -5.68 20.64 -16.63
N GLU A 83 -4.95 21.47 -17.40
CA GLU A 83 -3.52 21.31 -17.64
C GLU A 83 -2.68 22.52 -17.16
N GLY A 84 -3.35 23.58 -16.74
CA GLY A 84 -2.72 24.82 -16.29
C GLY A 84 -2.08 24.71 -14.88
N PRO A 85 -1.52 25.83 -14.39
CA PRO A 85 -1.03 25.94 -13.02
C PRO A 85 -2.13 25.64 -12.00
N GLY A 86 -1.89 24.71 -11.06
CA GLY A 86 -2.87 24.31 -10.06
C GLY A 86 -4.04 23.47 -10.58
N GLU A 87 -4.01 23.05 -11.84
CA GLU A 87 -4.99 22.15 -12.46
C GLU A 87 -4.41 20.73 -12.55
N PHE A 88 -5.29 19.71 -12.57
CA PHE A 88 -4.93 18.30 -12.59
C PHE A 88 -5.67 17.54 -13.69
N VAL A 89 -5.01 16.51 -14.22
CA VAL A 89 -5.65 15.52 -15.12
C VAL A 89 -5.96 14.24 -14.36
N ILE A 90 -4.98 13.62 -13.71
CA ILE A 90 -5.17 12.50 -12.80
C ILE A 90 -4.24 12.69 -11.60
N PRO A 91 -4.65 13.46 -10.59
CA PRO A 91 -3.90 13.55 -9.34
C PRO A 91 -4.02 12.22 -8.59
N TYR A 92 -2.89 11.64 -8.20
CA TYR A 92 -2.86 10.27 -7.67
C TYR A 92 -2.24 10.17 -6.29
N ASN A 93 -1.28 11.01 -5.97
CA ASN A 93 -0.60 11.00 -4.69
C ASN A 93 -0.34 12.42 -4.18
N MET A 94 -0.32 12.59 -2.88
CA MET A 94 0.00 13.86 -2.24
C MET A 94 0.64 13.66 -0.87
N GLY A 95 1.28 14.70 -0.36
CA GLY A 95 1.85 14.74 0.98
C GLY A 95 2.48 16.08 1.26
N PHE A 96 2.96 16.26 2.50
CA PHE A 96 3.60 17.49 2.92
C PHE A 96 5.12 17.37 2.97
N PHE A 97 5.82 18.46 2.63
CA PHE A 97 7.21 18.74 2.96
C PHE A 97 7.26 20.03 3.78
N GLY A 98 7.27 19.91 5.11
CA GLY A 98 7.07 21.07 5.98
C GLY A 98 5.77 21.75 5.62
N ASP A 99 5.79 23.03 5.27
CA ASP A 99 4.58 23.82 5.00
C ASP A 99 4.12 23.74 3.53
N SER A 100 4.74 22.92 2.69
CA SER A 100 4.34 22.79 1.29
C SER A 100 3.66 21.46 1.03
N LEU A 101 2.43 21.49 0.51
CA LEU A 101 1.73 20.34 -0.03
C LEU A 101 2.22 20.06 -1.44
N TRP A 102 2.68 18.87 -1.70
CA TRP A 102 2.94 18.39 -3.06
C TRP A 102 1.79 17.49 -3.53
N VAL A 103 1.44 17.59 -4.82
CA VAL A 103 0.44 16.74 -5.48
C VAL A 103 1.05 16.20 -6.76
N TRP A 104 1.05 14.87 -6.90
CA TRP A 104 1.57 14.18 -8.08
C TRP A 104 0.45 13.90 -9.08
N ASP A 105 0.58 14.42 -10.32
CA ASP A 105 -0.30 14.13 -11.45
C ASP A 105 0.36 13.11 -12.39
N VAL A 106 -0.21 11.90 -12.43
CA VAL A 106 0.38 10.76 -13.16
C VAL A 106 0.43 11.00 -14.67
N LEU A 107 -0.65 11.53 -15.27
CA LEU A 107 -0.69 11.74 -16.72
C LEU A 107 0.18 12.90 -17.17
N ARG A 108 0.41 13.88 -16.30
CA ARG A 108 1.26 15.03 -16.59
C ARG A 108 2.72 14.81 -16.18
N SER A 109 3.00 13.70 -15.46
CA SER A 109 4.31 13.45 -14.83
C SER A 109 4.82 14.70 -14.11
N ARG A 110 3.93 15.34 -13.31
CA ARG A 110 4.16 16.64 -12.71
C ARG A 110 3.85 16.61 -11.21
N ALA A 111 4.78 17.10 -10.41
CA ALA A 111 4.53 17.45 -9.03
C ALA A 111 4.15 18.95 -8.97
N SER A 112 2.98 19.26 -8.47
CA SER A 112 2.53 20.63 -8.20
C SER A 112 2.64 20.90 -6.71
N TYR A 113 3.09 22.09 -6.33
CA TYR A 113 3.28 22.51 -4.96
C TYR A 113 2.31 23.62 -4.60
N PHE A 114 1.76 23.52 -3.38
CA PHE A 114 0.81 24.48 -2.83
C PHE A 114 1.21 24.83 -1.41
N ASP A 115 0.83 26.01 -0.95
CA ASP A 115 0.84 26.31 0.47
C ASP A 115 -0.30 25.53 1.19
N PRO A 116 -0.35 25.49 2.54
CA PRO A 116 -1.42 24.82 3.26
C PRO A 116 -2.83 25.38 2.96
N GLY A 117 -2.93 26.63 2.52
CA GLY A 117 -4.20 27.26 2.12
C GLY A 117 -4.66 26.91 0.71
N GLY A 118 -3.82 26.24 -0.09
CA GLY A 118 -4.12 25.85 -1.47
C GLY A 118 -3.67 26.85 -2.53
N GLU A 119 -2.86 27.85 -2.18
CA GLU A 119 -2.22 28.75 -3.16
C GLU A 119 -1.14 27.98 -3.92
N PHE A 120 -1.18 28.06 -5.27
CA PHE A 120 -0.21 27.40 -6.13
C PHE A 120 1.17 28.09 -6.05
N LEU A 121 2.18 27.35 -5.61
CA LEU A 121 3.55 27.84 -5.44
C LEU A 121 4.45 27.55 -6.64
N GLY A 122 4.14 26.52 -7.42
CA GLY A 122 4.96 26.10 -8.55
C GLY A 122 4.77 24.64 -8.91
N SER A 123 5.45 24.18 -9.94
CA SER A 123 5.47 22.77 -10.30
C SER A 123 6.79 22.34 -10.89
N VAL A 124 7.12 21.06 -10.73
CA VAL A 124 8.25 20.41 -11.38
C VAL A 124 7.71 19.25 -12.21
N SER A 125 8.03 19.22 -13.49
CA SER A 125 7.73 18.09 -14.36
C SER A 125 8.92 17.16 -14.35
N ALA A 126 8.74 15.94 -13.87
CA ALA A 126 9.75 14.91 -14.06
C ALA A 126 9.63 14.41 -15.50
N MET A 127 10.66 14.60 -16.29
CA MET A 127 10.75 13.96 -17.60
C MET A 127 10.83 12.44 -17.36
N VAL A 128 9.71 11.77 -17.57
CA VAL A 128 9.70 10.28 -17.58
C VAL A 128 10.51 9.85 -18.78
N GLY A 129 11.65 9.22 -18.54
CA GLY A 129 12.42 8.57 -19.61
C GLY A 129 11.53 7.54 -20.27
N LEU A 130 10.99 7.86 -21.44
CA LEU A 130 10.27 6.91 -22.29
C LEU A 130 11.28 5.89 -22.80
N GLY A 131 11.22 4.69 -22.20
CA GLY A 131 11.83 3.52 -22.79
C GLY A 131 13.29 3.28 -22.43
N GLY A 132 13.51 2.47 -21.41
CA GLY A 132 14.67 1.58 -21.47
C GLY A 132 14.65 0.79 -22.80
N PRO A 133 15.76 0.13 -23.17
CA PRO A 133 15.89 -0.63 -24.43
C PRO A 133 14.80 -1.68 -24.64
N ASP A 134 14.04 -2.00 -23.60
CA ASP A 134 12.99 -3.01 -23.53
C ASP A 134 11.58 -2.43 -23.39
N GLY A 135 11.42 -1.10 -23.53
CA GLY A 135 10.12 -0.41 -23.39
C GLY A 135 9.67 -0.19 -21.95
N SER A 136 10.53 -0.43 -20.96
CA SER A 136 10.26 -0.12 -19.56
C SER A 136 10.24 1.39 -19.33
N THR A 137 9.38 1.84 -18.42
CA THR A 137 9.25 3.24 -18.09
C THR A 137 9.42 3.44 -16.59
N LEU A 138 10.48 4.13 -16.20
CA LEU A 138 10.64 4.62 -14.83
C LEU A 138 9.59 5.70 -14.58
N ARG A 139 8.84 5.55 -13.50
CA ARG A 139 7.81 6.51 -13.10
C ARG A 139 8.15 7.08 -11.74
N PRO A 140 8.16 8.40 -11.60
CA PRO A 140 8.26 9.03 -10.29
C PRO A 140 7.07 8.64 -9.43
N VAL A 141 7.33 8.31 -8.16
CA VAL A 141 6.30 7.96 -7.18
C VAL A 141 6.22 8.94 -6.03
N ARG A 142 7.35 9.59 -5.69
CA ARG A 142 7.42 10.60 -4.64
C ARG A 142 8.47 11.64 -4.96
N PRO A 143 8.12 12.95 -4.92
CA PRO A 143 9.09 14.02 -5.00
C PRO A 143 9.81 14.21 -3.66
N TYR A 144 10.99 14.86 -3.69
CA TYR A 144 11.74 15.34 -2.52
C TYR A 144 12.00 16.84 -2.61
N ARG A 145 12.41 17.45 -1.48
CA ARG A 145 12.60 18.90 -1.38
C ARG A 145 13.72 19.46 -2.28
N ASP A 146 14.71 18.64 -2.56
CA ASP A 146 15.84 19.00 -3.43
C ASP A 146 15.53 18.91 -4.93
N GLY A 147 14.26 18.59 -5.28
CA GLY A 147 13.82 18.42 -6.66
C GLY A 147 14.07 17.03 -7.22
N SER A 148 14.66 16.12 -6.43
CA SER A 148 14.81 14.73 -6.81
C SER A 148 13.49 13.97 -6.64
N PHE A 149 13.41 12.77 -7.22
CA PHE A 149 12.25 11.87 -7.13
C PHE A 149 12.66 10.45 -6.82
N LEU A 150 11.88 9.77 -5.99
CA LEU A 150 11.87 8.32 -5.99
C LEU A 150 11.18 7.85 -7.28
N GLY A 151 11.89 7.11 -8.10
CA GLY A 151 11.37 6.49 -9.31
C GLY A 151 11.28 4.97 -9.13
N MET A 152 10.27 4.37 -9.75
CA MET A 152 10.15 2.93 -9.85
C MET A 152 9.71 2.52 -11.26
N GLU A 153 10.14 1.33 -11.70
CA GLU A 153 9.58 0.69 -12.87
C GLU A 153 8.39 -0.16 -12.44
N PHE A 154 7.21 0.13 -13.02
CA PHE A 154 6.06 -0.74 -12.83
C PHE A 154 6.24 -2.01 -13.67
N PRO A 155 6.20 -3.21 -13.04
CA PRO A 155 6.42 -4.44 -13.77
C PRO A 155 5.33 -4.68 -14.82
N SER A 156 5.73 -5.03 -16.03
CA SER A 156 4.79 -5.60 -16.99
C SER A 156 4.37 -6.99 -16.52
N LEU A 157 3.14 -7.11 -16.03
CA LEU A 157 2.63 -8.38 -15.48
C LEU A 157 2.66 -9.51 -16.51
N ASP A 158 2.48 -9.20 -17.80
CA ASP A 158 2.64 -10.18 -18.89
C ASP A 158 4.08 -10.74 -18.95
N ARG A 159 5.08 -9.86 -18.88
CA ARG A 159 6.50 -10.27 -18.88
C ARG A 159 6.88 -11.01 -17.61
N VAL A 160 6.36 -10.60 -16.45
CA VAL A 160 6.56 -11.32 -15.18
C VAL A 160 5.93 -12.71 -15.27
N ALA A 161 4.68 -12.82 -15.72
CA ALA A 161 3.98 -14.10 -15.84
C ALA A 161 4.70 -15.09 -16.77
N ARG A 162 5.43 -14.59 -17.78
CA ARG A 162 6.25 -15.40 -18.70
C ARG A 162 7.68 -15.65 -18.23
N GLY A 163 8.06 -15.15 -17.04
CA GLY A 163 9.43 -15.24 -16.54
C GLY A 163 10.45 -14.39 -17.32
N GLN A 164 10.00 -13.43 -18.11
CA GLN A 164 10.84 -12.55 -18.94
C GLN A 164 11.29 -11.30 -18.18
N LEU A 165 10.60 -10.94 -17.10
CA LEU A 165 10.92 -9.84 -16.20
C LEU A 165 10.98 -10.38 -14.76
N THR A 166 12.17 -10.44 -14.21
CA THR A 166 12.42 -11.02 -12.88
C THR A 166 12.76 -9.96 -11.82
N ARG A 167 13.05 -8.73 -12.24
CA ARG A 167 13.38 -7.62 -11.33
C ARG A 167 13.02 -6.29 -11.97
N THR A 168 12.59 -5.32 -11.13
CA THR A 168 12.41 -3.92 -11.51
C THR A 168 13.13 -2.98 -10.57
N PRO A 169 13.73 -1.89 -11.07
CA PRO A 169 14.51 -0.98 -10.25
C PRO A 169 13.64 0.01 -9.48
N PHE A 170 14.08 0.32 -8.27
CA PHE A 170 13.82 1.57 -7.57
C PHE A 170 15.06 2.44 -7.69
N VAL A 171 14.88 3.69 -8.05
CA VAL A 171 15.97 4.64 -8.32
C VAL A 171 15.71 5.99 -7.68
N LEU A 172 16.76 6.73 -7.38
CA LEU A 172 16.69 8.16 -7.17
C LEU A 172 16.90 8.84 -8.53
N MET A 173 15.99 9.75 -8.89
CA MET A 173 16.00 10.50 -10.15
C MET A 173 16.16 11.97 -9.86
N ASP A 174 16.82 12.72 -10.76
CA ASP A 174 16.75 14.20 -10.77
C ASP A 174 15.45 14.71 -11.43
N ALA A 175 15.27 16.03 -11.41
CA ALA A 175 14.10 16.67 -12.01
C ALA A 175 14.03 16.47 -13.54
N GLU A 176 15.16 16.23 -14.20
CA GLU A 176 15.27 15.95 -15.62
C GLU A 176 14.95 14.50 -15.98
N GLY A 177 14.73 13.63 -14.96
CA GLY A 177 14.42 12.21 -15.12
C GLY A 177 15.64 11.31 -15.28
N ASN A 178 16.85 11.82 -15.01
CA ASN A 178 18.05 11.01 -15.03
C ASN A 178 18.19 10.22 -13.72
N THR A 179 18.58 8.96 -13.81
CA THR A 179 18.89 8.14 -12.63
C THR A 179 20.18 8.63 -11.98
N GLN A 180 20.06 9.06 -10.72
CA GLN A 180 21.21 9.45 -9.89
C GLN A 180 21.80 8.23 -9.18
N SER A 181 20.94 7.35 -8.66
CA SER A 181 21.38 6.12 -8.00
C SER A 181 20.35 4.99 -8.14
N HIS A 182 20.83 3.76 -8.14
CA HIS A 182 20.00 2.57 -7.98
C HIS A 182 19.85 2.27 -6.50
N ILE A 183 18.61 2.32 -6.00
CA ILE A 183 18.31 2.06 -4.60
C ILE A 183 18.17 0.56 -4.37
N TRP A 184 17.32 -0.09 -5.17
CA TRP A 184 16.97 -1.49 -4.97
C TRP A 184 16.41 -2.11 -6.24
N MET A 185 16.54 -3.43 -6.35
CA MET A 185 15.95 -4.24 -7.43
C MET A 185 14.86 -5.13 -6.86
N GLN A 186 13.59 -4.72 -7.01
CA GLN A 186 12.44 -5.52 -6.58
C GLN A 186 12.37 -6.82 -7.37
N PRO A 187 12.40 -7.99 -6.69
CA PRO A 187 12.28 -9.28 -7.36
C PRO A 187 10.82 -9.57 -7.76
N HIS A 188 10.65 -10.29 -8.86
CA HIS A 188 9.36 -10.79 -9.35
C HIS A 188 9.47 -12.25 -9.76
N GLU A 189 8.41 -13.01 -9.52
CA GLU A 189 8.28 -14.39 -9.96
C GLU A 189 6.99 -14.58 -10.78
N PRO A 190 6.94 -15.51 -11.74
CA PRO A 190 5.71 -15.78 -12.52
C PRO A 190 4.50 -16.08 -11.65
N ARG A 191 4.70 -16.72 -10.50
CA ARG A 191 3.63 -17.02 -9.54
C ARG A 191 3.07 -15.80 -8.80
N ASP A 192 3.71 -14.63 -8.89
CA ASP A 192 3.21 -13.38 -8.30
C ASP A 192 2.05 -12.81 -9.14
N VAL A 193 1.83 -13.35 -10.35
CA VAL A 193 0.83 -12.85 -11.30
C VAL A 193 -0.27 -13.87 -11.54
N LEU A 194 -1.51 -13.44 -11.33
CA LEU A 194 -2.70 -14.15 -11.80
C LEU A 194 -2.85 -13.88 -13.31
N ALA A 195 -2.54 -14.90 -14.14
CA ALA A 195 -2.58 -14.81 -15.60
C ALA A 195 -3.77 -15.61 -16.15
N LEU A 196 -4.75 -14.92 -16.70
CA LEU A 196 -5.90 -15.50 -17.41
C LEU A 196 -5.64 -15.38 -18.91
N LEU A 197 -5.07 -16.44 -19.50
CA LEU A 197 -4.70 -16.46 -20.92
C LEU A 197 -5.92 -16.78 -21.79
N ARG A 198 -5.99 -16.19 -22.98
CA ARG A 198 -6.94 -16.61 -24.02
C ARG A 198 -6.62 -18.01 -24.51
N ALA A 199 -7.65 -18.72 -24.96
CA ALA A 199 -7.51 -20.08 -25.48
C ALA A 199 -6.54 -20.19 -26.69
N ASP A 200 -6.41 -19.11 -27.48
CA ASP A 200 -5.52 -19.01 -28.62
C ASP A 200 -4.08 -18.57 -28.25
N GLY A 201 -3.82 -18.28 -26.97
CA GLY A 201 -2.52 -17.83 -26.48
C GLY A 201 -2.10 -16.42 -26.92
N THR A 202 -2.94 -15.69 -27.65
CA THR A 202 -2.60 -14.35 -28.22
C THR A 202 -2.67 -13.20 -27.23
N GLY A 203 -2.81 -13.48 -25.96
CA GLY A 203 -2.88 -12.49 -24.91
C GLY A 203 -3.67 -12.98 -23.72
N GLY A 204 -3.84 -12.10 -22.73
CA GLY A 204 -4.50 -12.46 -21.49
C GLY A 204 -4.88 -11.25 -20.66
N ARG A 205 -5.42 -11.53 -19.49
CA ARG A 205 -5.54 -10.57 -18.42
C ARG A 205 -4.61 -10.97 -17.30
N TYR A 206 -3.99 -9.97 -16.73
CA TYR A 206 -2.99 -10.13 -15.69
C TYR A 206 -3.37 -9.27 -14.50
N ALA A 207 -3.22 -9.81 -13.31
CA ALA A 207 -3.42 -9.12 -12.06
C ALA A 207 -2.44 -9.66 -11.01
N SER A 208 -2.27 -8.98 -9.91
CA SER A 208 -1.54 -9.51 -8.76
C SER A 208 -2.30 -10.69 -8.15
N GLN A 209 -1.56 -11.68 -7.64
CA GLN A 209 -2.16 -12.83 -6.96
C GLN A 209 -2.82 -12.41 -5.66
N PRO A 210 -4.05 -12.87 -5.38
CA PRO A 210 -4.74 -12.56 -4.13
C PRO A 210 -3.99 -13.06 -2.88
N PHE A 211 -3.32 -14.20 -2.99
CA PHE A 211 -2.51 -14.78 -1.92
C PHE A 211 -1.02 -14.71 -2.26
N GLY A 212 -0.63 -13.69 -3.03
CA GLY A 212 0.76 -13.47 -3.38
C GLY A 212 1.63 -13.30 -2.14
N ASP A 213 2.79 -13.89 -2.19
CA ASP A 213 3.83 -13.79 -1.16
C ASP A 213 5.05 -12.99 -1.65
N ASP A 214 4.82 -12.15 -2.65
CA ASP A 214 5.77 -11.20 -3.23
C ASP A 214 6.26 -10.17 -2.20
N VAL A 215 7.32 -9.46 -2.55
CA VAL A 215 7.86 -8.38 -1.72
C VAL A 215 6.98 -7.15 -1.83
N LEU A 216 6.55 -6.59 -0.69
CA LEU A 216 5.84 -5.31 -0.63
C LEU A 216 6.85 -4.17 -0.49
N PRO A 217 7.00 -3.30 -1.49
CA PRO A 217 7.77 -2.09 -1.35
C PRO A 217 6.90 -0.94 -0.84
N THR A 218 7.48 -0.05 -0.06
CA THR A 218 6.91 1.28 0.22
C THR A 218 8.01 2.30 0.38
N ASP A 219 7.70 3.57 0.18
CA ASP A 219 8.66 4.65 0.40
C ASP A 219 8.78 4.98 1.89
N ILE A 220 9.98 5.31 2.30
CA ILE A 220 10.30 5.87 3.62
C ILE A 220 11.02 7.21 3.43
N ALA A 221 11.23 7.95 4.52
CA ALA A 221 11.79 9.30 4.46
C ALA A 221 13.12 9.39 3.69
N HIS A 222 13.94 8.35 3.75
CA HIS A 222 15.30 8.34 3.20
C HIS A 222 15.59 7.12 2.31
N GLY A 223 14.55 6.54 1.69
CA GLY A 223 14.77 5.37 0.83
C GLY A 223 13.50 4.56 0.57
N VAL A 224 13.67 3.25 0.54
CA VAL A 224 12.63 2.25 0.29
C VAL A 224 12.61 1.22 1.41
N LEU A 225 11.42 0.87 1.86
CA LEU A 225 11.19 -0.28 2.72
C LEU A 225 10.78 -1.48 1.85
N ALA A 226 11.44 -2.61 2.03
CA ALA A 226 11.09 -3.87 1.41
C ALA A 226 10.61 -4.86 2.48
N VAL A 227 9.36 -5.35 2.36
CA VAL A 227 8.78 -6.33 3.27
C VAL A 227 8.58 -7.64 2.53
N GLU A 228 9.37 -8.67 2.88
CA GLU A 228 9.21 -10.01 2.34
C GLU A 228 8.09 -10.73 3.08
N ARG A 229 6.98 -10.94 2.36
CA ARG A 229 5.77 -11.58 2.91
C ARG A 229 5.85 -13.10 2.94
N ARG A 230 6.87 -13.69 2.32
CA ARG A 230 6.99 -15.14 2.18
C ARG A 230 7.19 -15.77 3.55
N ALA A 231 6.32 -16.73 3.89
CA ALA A 231 6.55 -17.65 4.96
C ALA A 231 7.75 -18.52 4.59
N TRP A 232 8.89 -18.28 5.20
CA TRP A 232 10.04 -19.17 5.04
C TRP A 232 9.95 -20.26 6.10
N THR A 233 9.63 -21.48 5.65
CA THR A 233 9.57 -22.67 6.50
C THR A 233 10.89 -23.44 6.35
N GLY A 234 11.98 -22.85 6.83
CA GLY A 234 13.21 -23.59 7.07
C GLY A 234 13.20 -24.00 8.54
N ASP A 235 13.32 -25.28 8.80
CA ASP A 235 13.36 -25.87 10.15
C ASP A 235 12.15 -25.60 11.07
N GLY A 236 10.97 -25.30 10.48
CA GLY A 236 9.72 -25.06 11.21
C GLY A 236 9.50 -23.63 11.67
N GLU A 237 10.37 -22.68 11.34
CA GLU A 237 10.19 -21.26 11.65
C GLU A 237 9.73 -20.49 10.41
N ALA A 238 8.67 -19.71 10.57
CA ALA A 238 8.23 -18.72 9.60
C ALA A 238 8.73 -17.32 10.00
N ILE A 239 9.26 -16.57 9.04
CA ILE A 239 9.88 -15.28 9.31
C ILE A 239 9.40 -14.27 8.28
N VAL A 240 9.02 -13.08 8.74
CA VAL A 240 8.87 -11.87 7.91
C VAL A 240 10.19 -11.10 7.97
N SER A 241 10.75 -10.78 6.81
CA SER A 241 11.93 -9.92 6.70
C SER A 241 11.50 -8.50 6.34
N VAL A 242 12.02 -7.51 7.08
CA VAL A 242 11.76 -6.09 6.85
C VAL A 242 13.09 -5.39 6.69
N THR A 243 13.33 -4.81 5.52
CA THR A 243 14.61 -4.16 5.20
C THR A 243 14.38 -2.72 4.78
N GLY A 244 14.99 -1.78 5.48
CA GLY A 244 15.12 -0.39 5.07
C GLY A 244 16.38 -0.22 4.19
N ILE A 245 16.21 0.40 3.02
CA ILE A 245 17.26 0.57 2.01
C ILE A 245 17.39 2.06 1.71
N GLY A 246 18.55 2.63 1.94
CA GLY A 246 18.86 4.04 1.72
C GLY A 246 18.98 4.42 0.25
N PHE A 247 19.01 5.71 -0.05
CA PHE A 247 19.09 6.25 -1.42
C PHE A 247 20.35 5.82 -2.17
N THR A 248 21.39 5.40 -1.48
CA THR A 248 22.64 4.88 -2.08
C THR A 248 22.65 3.37 -2.21
N GLY A 249 21.55 2.69 -1.85
CA GLY A 249 21.43 1.23 -1.88
C GLY A 249 22.00 0.54 -0.63
N ASP A 250 22.44 1.31 0.37
CA ASP A 250 22.90 0.79 1.64
C ASP A 250 21.74 0.31 2.51
N THR A 251 21.96 -0.72 3.31
CA THR A 251 20.99 -1.21 4.28
C THR A 251 20.97 -0.30 5.50
N LEU A 252 19.83 0.38 5.73
CA LEU A 252 19.60 1.23 6.90
C LEU A 252 19.35 0.37 8.14
N PHE A 253 18.53 -0.67 7.98
CA PHE A 253 18.24 -1.68 8.98
C PHE A 253 17.73 -2.96 8.31
N ALA A 254 17.81 -4.09 9.03
CA ALA A 254 17.21 -5.36 8.60
C ALA A 254 16.64 -6.08 9.83
N SER A 255 15.36 -6.40 9.79
CA SER A 255 14.64 -7.06 10.86
C SER A 255 14.07 -8.40 10.39
N ARG A 256 14.11 -9.38 11.28
CA ARG A 256 13.54 -10.70 11.06
C ARG A 256 12.52 -11.00 12.16
N ILE A 257 11.26 -11.09 11.81
CA ILE A 257 10.13 -11.22 12.73
C ILE A 257 9.64 -12.67 12.66
N PRO A 258 9.89 -13.49 13.68
CA PRO A 258 9.32 -14.83 13.74
C PRO A 258 7.82 -14.77 13.96
N TYR A 259 7.08 -15.68 13.33
CA TYR A 259 5.63 -15.77 13.50
C TYR A 259 5.12 -17.19 13.28
N THR A 260 3.92 -17.48 13.77
CA THR A 260 3.23 -18.72 13.49
C THR A 260 2.39 -18.57 12.23
N PRO A 261 2.66 -19.34 11.15
CA PRO A 261 1.91 -19.23 9.92
C PRO A 261 0.49 -19.81 10.08
N THR A 262 -0.49 -19.11 9.51
CA THR A 262 -1.90 -19.54 9.50
C THR A 262 -2.19 -20.34 8.23
N PRO A 263 -2.69 -21.58 8.31
CA PRO A 263 -3.08 -22.34 7.13
C PRO A 263 -4.11 -21.59 6.27
N LEU A 264 -3.99 -21.70 4.94
CA LEU A 264 -4.96 -21.12 4.01
C LEU A 264 -6.16 -22.08 3.86
N PRO A 265 -7.38 -21.73 4.36
CA PRO A 265 -8.54 -22.59 4.22
C PRO A 265 -9.05 -22.61 2.77
N SER A 266 -9.47 -23.79 2.26
CA SER A 266 -10.05 -23.91 0.91
C SER A 266 -11.28 -23.01 0.70
N ALA A 267 -12.13 -22.88 1.73
CA ALA A 267 -13.28 -21.95 1.68
C ALA A 267 -12.87 -20.49 1.44
N ARG A 268 -11.69 -20.08 1.92
CA ARG A 268 -11.15 -18.73 1.65
C ARG A 268 -10.76 -18.60 0.17
N VAL A 269 -10.13 -19.62 -0.41
CA VAL A 269 -9.81 -19.65 -1.84
C VAL A 269 -11.08 -19.56 -2.68
N ASP A 270 -12.12 -20.33 -2.34
CA ASP A 270 -13.42 -20.31 -3.03
C ASP A 270 -14.08 -18.95 -2.99
N SER A 271 -14.06 -18.28 -1.83
CA SER A 271 -14.59 -16.92 -1.67
C SER A 271 -13.85 -15.92 -2.55
N VAL A 272 -12.50 -15.99 -2.58
CA VAL A 272 -11.67 -15.08 -3.38
C VAL A 272 -11.83 -15.34 -4.88
N VAL A 273 -11.96 -16.58 -5.31
CA VAL A 273 -12.24 -16.94 -6.71
C VAL A 273 -13.54 -16.29 -7.16
N ARG A 274 -14.62 -16.46 -6.38
CA ARG A 274 -15.93 -15.86 -6.66
C ARG A 274 -15.86 -14.34 -6.74
N ALA A 275 -15.34 -13.68 -5.71
CA ALA A 275 -15.22 -12.22 -5.67
C ALA A 275 -14.36 -11.67 -6.82
N THR A 276 -13.30 -12.38 -7.21
CA THR A 276 -12.47 -12.01 -8.36
C THR A 276 -13.23 -12.16 -9.67
N GLY A 277 -14.00 -13.26 -9.82
CA GLY A 277 -14.87 -13.51 -10.97
C GLY A 277 -15.91 -12.41 -11.13
N GLU A 278 -16.67 -12.09 -10.06
CA GLU A 278 -17.66 -11.02 -10.04
C GLU A 278 -17.08 -9.66 -10.45
N ARG A 279 -15.93 -9.30 -9.91
CA ARG A 279 -15.22 -8.04 -10.22
C ARG A 279 -14.73 -7.97 -11.68
N MET A 280 -14.20 -9.08 -12.22
CA MET A 280 -13.58 -9.11 -13.55
C MET A 280 -14.61 -9.32 -14.67
N HIS A 281 -15.68 -10.06 -14.41
CA HIS A 281 -16.68 -10.47 -15.41
C HIS A 281 -17.26 -9.31 -16.22
N PRO A 282 -17.69 -8.16 -15.66
CA PRO A 282 -18.26 -7.07 -16.45
C PRO A 282 -17.33 -6.49 -17.50
N SER A 283 -16.04 -6.52 -17.25
CA SER A 283 -15.04 -6.01 -18.18
C SER A 283 -14.59 -7.06 -19.20
N MET A 284 -14.63 -8.34 -18.83
CA MET A 284 -14.28 -9.44 -19.72
C MET A 284 -15.41 -9.78 -20.67
N SER A 285 -16.66 -9.83 -20.22
CA SER A 285 -17.84 -10.09 -21.06
C SER A 285 -18.07 -9.05 -22.14
N ARG A 286 -17.63 -7.79 -21.95
CA ARG A 286 -17.63 -6.77 -23.02
C ARG A 286 -16.69 -7.09 -24.18
N ARG A 287 -15.61 -7.83 -23.92
CA ARG A 287 -14.60 -8.22 -24.92
C ARG A 287 -14.83 -9.62 -25.48
N GLU A 288 -15.50 -10.46 -24.71
CA GLU A 288 -15.84 -11.84 -25.04
C GLU A 288 -17.33 -12.06 -24.75
N PRO A 289 -18.21 -11.65 -25.68
CA PRO A 289 -19.65 -11.81 -25.54
C PRO A 289 -20.02 -13.28 -25.35
N GLY A 290 -20.77 -13.59 -24.29
CA GLY A 290 -21.16 -14.95 -23.95
C GLY A 290 -20.28 -15.65 -22.94
N LEU A 291 -19.21 -15.02 -22.42
CA LEU A 291 -18.41 -15.57 -21.33
C LEU A 291 -19.29 -15.76 -20.08
N ALA A 292 -19.49 -17.00 -19.68
CA ALA A 292 -20.22 -17.34 -18.45
C ALA A 292 -19.33 -17.07 -17.23
N ILE A 293 -19.93 -16.53 -16.16
CA ILE A 293 -19.17 -16.25 -14.92
C ILE A 293 -18.57 -17.53 -14.33
N GLY A 294 -19.26 -18.66 -14.40
CA GLY A 294 -18.74 -19.95 -13.92
C GLY A 294 -17.48 -20.40 -14.67
N THR A 295 -17.42 -20.19 -15.99
CA THR A 295 -16.21 -20.47 -16.78
C THR A 295 -15.03 -19.58 -16.34
N LEU A 296 -15.31 -18.29 -16.10
CA LEU A 296 -14.29 -17.38 -15.59
C LEU A 296 -13.79 -17.77 -14.20
N GLU A 297 -14.68 -18.19 -13.29
CA GLU A 297 -14.30 -18.68 -11.96
C GLU A 297 -13.44 -19.94 -12.04
N GLU A 298 -13.73 -20.87 -12.97
CA GLU A 298 -12.89 -22.05 -13.22
C GLU A 298 -11.49 -21.67 -13.74
N ASP A 299 -11.41 -20.67 -14.63
CA ASP A 299 -10.13 -20.18 -15.13
C ASP A 299 -9.33 -19.50 -14.02
N ILE A 300 -9.98 -18.68 -13.19
CA ILE A 300 -9.36 -18.07 -12.01
C ILE A 300 -8.85 -19.15 -11.06
N ARG A 301 -9.66 -20.18 -10.78
CA ARG A 301 -9.29 -21.28 -9.88
C ARG A 301 -8.06 -22.04 -10.36
N ARG A 302 -7.89 -22.21 -11.66
CA ARG A 302 -6.70 -22.84 -12.25
C ARG A 302 -5.46 -21.97 -12.20
N ALA A 303 -5.63 -20.66 -12.27
CA ALA A 303 -4.54 -19.69 -12.35
C ALA A 303 -4.13 -19.11 -10.98
N ILE A 304 -5.00 -19.24 -9.95
CA ILE A 304 -4.73 -18.67 -8.64
C ILE A 304 -3.60 -19.44 -7.93
N TYR A 305 -2.64 -18.70 -7.41
CA TYR A 305 -1.64 -19.26 -6.50
C TYR A 305 -2.27 -19.39 -5.10
N ALA A 306 -2.38 -20.61 -4.63
CA ALA A 306 -2.91 -20.92 -3.31
C ALA A 306 -1.83 -21.65 -2.49
N PRO A 307 -1.02 -20.90 -1.70
CA PRO A 307 0.02 -21.49 -0.85
C PRO A 307 -0.60 -22.28 0.30
N ALA A 308 0.19 -23.11 0.98
CA ALA A 308 -0.27 -23.88 2.15
C ALA A 308 -0.69 -22.95 3.32
N TYR A 309 -0.08 -21.80 3.41
CA TYR A 309 -0.31 -20.80 4.45
C TYR A 309 -0.62 -19.43 3.86
N LEU A 310 -1.41 -18.63 4.59
CA LEU A 310 -1.64 -17.22 4.26
C LEU A 310 -0.32 -16.44 4.25
N PRO A 311 -0.17 -15.45 3.35
CA PRO A 311 0.92 -14.47 3.48
C PRO A 311 0.89 -13.81 4.86
N ALA A 312 2.06 -13.58 5.45
CA ALA A 312 2.11 -13.00 6.79
C ALA A 312 1.55 -11.58 6.85
N VAL A 313 1.87 -10.78 5.83
CA VAL A 313 1.56 -9.34 5.74
C VAL A 313 0.72 -9.07 4.52
N ALA A 314 -0.38 -8.35 4.69
CA ALA A 314 -1.26 -7.93 3.61
C ALA A 314 -0.97 -6.52 3.11
N GLU A 315 -0.49 -5.64 4.00
CA GLU A 315 -0.34 -4.22 3.74
C GLU A 315 0.77 -3.63 4.61
N VAL A 316 1.39 -2.57 4.11
CA VAL A 316 2.40 -1.80 4.82
C VAL A 316 1.96 -0.34 4.84
N ALA A 317 1.98 0.27 6.02
CA ALA A 317 1.83 1.71 6.20
C ALA A 317 3.03 2.25 6.99
N VAL A 318 3.41 3.49 6.71
CA VAL A 318 4.45 4.19 7.46
C VAL A 318 3.81 5.40 8.09
N ALA A 319 3.87 5.48 9.41
CA ALA A 319 3.36 6.61 10.16
C ALA A 319 4.27 7.83 10.01
N GLU A 320 3.76 9.03 10.28
CA GLU A 320 4.55 10.25 10.13
C GLU A 320 5.77 10.31 11.08
N ASP A 321 5.70 9.61 12.23
CA ASP A 321 6.82 9.44 13.17
C ASP A 321 7.86 8.41 12.68
N GLY A 322 7.64 7.80 11.51
CA GLY A 322 8.50 6.79 10.91
C GLY A 322 8.23 5.36 11.39
N ASN A 323 7.30 5.14 12.30
CA ASN A 323 6.91 3.81 12.72
C ASN A 323 6.31 3.02 11.54
N ILE A 324 6.69 1.75 11.44
CA ILE A 324 6.30 0.86 10.35
C ILE A 324 5.17 -0.03 10.83
N TRP A 325 4.06 0.01 10.13
CA TRP A 325 2.85 -0.75 10.44
C TRP A 325 2.66 -1.83 9.39
N LEU A 326 2.66 -3.08 9.81
CA LEU A 326 2.50 -4.27 8.97
C LEU A 326 1.16 -4.92 9.28
N ARG A 327 0.16 -4.77 8.42
CA ARG A 327 -1.14 -5.40 8.60
C ARG A 327 -1.04 -6.90 8.34
N ARG A 328 -1.48 -7.68 9.32
CA ARG A 328 -1.58 -9.13 9.18
C ARG A 328 -2.60 -9.49 8.10
N PHE A 329 -2.30 -10.54 7.32
CA PHE A 329 -3.23 -11.03 6.31
C PHE A 329 -4.44 -11.72 6.94
N ASP A 330 -4.23 -12.36 8.09
CA ASP A 330 -5.26 -13.06 8.83
C ASP A 330 -6.01 -12.08 9.75
N PRO A 331 -7.35 -11.93 9.62
CA PRO A 331 -8.09 -11.07 10.50
C PRO A 331 -8.10 -11.62 11.93
N PHE A 332 -7.93 -10.73 12.88
CA PHE A 332 -8.12 -11.04 14.29
C PHE A 332 -9.62 -11.02 14.63
N VAL A 333 -10.08 -11.99 15.41
CA VAL A 333 -11.44 -12.01 15.94
C VAL A 333 -11.37 -11.68 17.43
N SER A 334 -12.01 -10.58 17.83
CA SER A 334 -12.04 -10.14 19.22
C SER A 334 -12.83 -11.11 20.10
N GLU A 335 -12.71 -11.00 21.42
CA GLU A 335 -13.50 -11.77 22.37
C GLU A 335 -15.02 -11.55 22.21
N THR A 336 -15.41 -10.39 21.67
CA THR A 336 -16.81 -10.06 21.35
C THR A 336 -17.28 -10.62 19.99
N GLY A 337 -16.39 -11.31 19.25
CA GLY A 337 -16.68 -11.83 17.92
C GLY A 337 -16.55 -10.82 16.78
N GLU A 338 -16.09 -9.60 17.07
CA GLU A 338 -15.87 -8.56 16.08
C GLU A 338 -14.59 -8.82 15.28
N GLN A 339 -14.66 -8.68 13.96
CA GLN A 339 -13.47 -8.79 13.11
C GLN A 339 -12.65 -7.50 13.17
N MET A 340 -11.35 -7.66 13.43
CA MET A 340 -10.40 -6.56 13.53
C MET A 340 -9.23 -6.83 12.58
N ASN A 341 -8.59 -5.78 12.10
CA ASN A 341 -7.27 -5.87 11.47
C ASN A 341 -6.20 -5.84 12.56
N GLU A 342 -5.34 -6.83 12.59
CA GLU A 342 -4.15 -6.82 13.45
C GLU A 342 -2.96 -6.23 12.68
N TRP A 343 -2.23 -5.35 13.35
CA TRP A 343 -1.02 -4.72 12.86
C TRP A 343 0.16 -5.03 13.78
N TRP A 344 1.27 -5.38 13.20
CA TRP A 344 2.56 -5.34 13.87
C TRP A 344 3.18 -3.97 13.65
N VAL A 345 3.57 -3.32 14.73
CA VAL A 345 4.19 -2.00 14.70
C VAL A 345 5.66 -2.15 15.05
N LEU A 346 6.51 -1.63 14.16
CA LEU A 346 7.96 -1.55 14.37
C LEU A 346 8.34 -0.09 14.55
N ASP A 347 9.40 0.16 15.30
CA ASP A 347 10.04 1.47 15.37
C ASP A 347 10.73 1.84 14.03
N PRO A 348 11.21 3.08 13.83
CA PRO A 348 11.91 3.47 12.60
C PRO A 348 13.22 2.72 12.33
N ALA A 349 13.78 2.03 13.31
CA ALA A 349 14.96 1.16 13.19
C ALA A 349 14.57 -0.30 12.89
N GLY A 350 13.28 -0.59 12.74
CA GLY A 350 12.77 -1.92 12.42
C GLY A 350 12.63 -2.86 13.63
N ASN A 351 12.76 -2.37 14.86
CA ASN A 351 12.55 -3.22 16.04
C ASN A 351 11.06 -3.37 16.36
N PRO A 352 10.59 -4.55 16.77
CA PRO A 352 9.22 -4.74 17.26
C PRO A 352 8.89 -3.76 18.40
N LEU A 353 7.77 -3.04 18.25
CA LEU A 353 7.34 -2.02 19.19
C LEU A 353 6.02 -2.38 19.87
N ALA A 354 5.00 -2.73 19.09
CA ALA A 354 3.68 -3.04 19.60
C ALA A 354 2.85 -3.86 18.61
N ARG A 355 1.74 -4.43 19.10
CA ARG A 355 0.60 -4.82 18.26
C ARG A 355 -0.42 -3.70 18.25
N SER A 356 -1.19 -3.56 17.18
CA SER A 356 -2.31 -2.65 17.14
C SER A 356 -3.52 -3.33 16.51
N LEU A 357 -4.72 -2.97 16.98
CA LEU A 357 -5.98 -3.46 16.45
C LEU A 357 -6.78 -2.29 15.89
N THR A 358 -7.24 -2.44 14.65
CA THR A 358 -8.14 -1.47 14.00
C THR A 358 -9.40 -2.17 13.49
N PRO A 359 -10.55 -1.50 13.37
CA PRO A 359 -11.75 -2.06 12.76
C PRO A 359 -11.46 -2.68 11.38
N ALA A 360 -12.04 -3.83 11.06
CA ALA A 360 -11.79 -4.50 9.78
C ALA A 360 -12.22 -3.67 8.56
N GLY A 361 -13.26 -2.83 8.73
CA GLY A 361 -13.76 -1.92 7.68
C GLY A 361 -12.92 -0.65 7.51
N LEU A 362 -11.97 -0.37 8.39
CA LEU A 362 -11.12 0.81 8.30
C LEU A 362 -9.96 0.58 7.33
N ARG A 363 -9.93 1.34 6.24
CA ARG A 363 -8.76 1.49 5.38
C ARG A 363 -7.87 2.58 5.96
N VAL A 364 -6.82 2.20 6.65
CA VAL A 364 -5.85 3.14 7.25
C VAL A 364 -5.12 3.89 6.14
N MET A 365 -5.08 5.22 6.23
CA MET A 365 -4.44 6.08 5.22
C MET A 365 -3.35 6.97 5.80
N LEU A 366 -3.49 7.37 7.06
CA LEU A 366 -2.55 8.27 7.72
C LEU A 366 -2.53 7.98 9.22
N ILE A 367 -1.34 7.92 9.78
CA ILE A 367 -1.12 7.74 11.22
C ILE A 367 -0.21 8.86 11.67
N ARG A 368 -0.70 9.66 12.62
CA ARG A 368 0.05 10.77 13.19
C ARG A 368 -0.26 10.92 14.67
N ASP A 369 0.75 10.96 15.50
CA ASP A 369 0.65 11.07 16.97
C ASP A 369 -0.23 9.97 17.59
N ASP A 370 -1.40 10.32 18.10
CA ASP A 370 -2.40 9.40 18.64
C ASP A 370 -3.67 9.31 17.76
N ALA A 371 -3.57 9.68 16.48
CA ALA A 371 -4.67 9.64 15.54
C ALA A 371 -4.40 8.67 14.37
N VAL A 372 -5.42 7.87 14.06
CA VAL A 372 -5.49 7.03 12.86
C VAL A 372 -6.61 7.57 11.97
N TRP A 373 -6.22 8.09 10.82
CA TRP A 373 -7.16 8.56 9.81
C TRP A 373 -7.30 7.53 8.71
N GLY A 374 -8.50 7.37 8.22
CA GLY A 374 -8.76 6.42 7.14
C GLY A 374 -10.13 6.60 6.52
N ILE A 375 -10.49 5.61 5.71
CA ILE A 375 -11.79 5.55 5.04
C ILE A 375 -12.55 4.33 5.58
N GLU A 376 -13.78 4.57 5.98
CA GLU A 376 -14.79 3.55 6.22
C GLU A 376 -15.88 3.62 5.16
N ARG A 377 -16.53 2.49 4.89
CA ARG A 377 -17.71 2.42 4.02
C ARG A 377 -18.90 1.91 4.81
N ASP A 378 -20.06 2.47 4.52
CA ASP A 378 -21.33 1.96 5.06
C ASP A 378 -21.90 0.80 4.21
N GLU A 379 -23.06 0.32 4.60
CA GLU A 379 -23.77 -0.76 3.89
C GLU A 379 -24.20 -0.40 2.46
N LEU A 380 -24.21 0.87 2.12
CA LEU A 380 -24.50 1.40 0.78
C LEU A 380 -23.24 1.68 -0.04
N ASP A 381 -22.06 1.26 0.47
CA ASP A 381 -20.74 1.49 -0.14
C ASP A 381 -20.33 2.99 -0.20
N VAL A 382 -20.91 3.83 0.65
CA VAL A 382 -20.58 5.25 0.77
C VAL A 382 -19.31 5.43 1.58
N GLU A 383 -18.35 6.17 1.03
CA GLU A 383 -17.09 6.47 1.71
C GLU A 383 -17.24 7.59 2.74
N TYR A 384 -16.63 7.38 3.90
CA TYR A 384 -16.50 8.37 4.97
C TYR A 384 -15.04 8.49 5.38
N ILE A 385 -14.53 9.70 5.47
CA ILE A 385 -13.25 9.95 6.11
C ILE A 385 -13.48 9.91 7.61
N VAL A 386 -12.71 9.10 8.32
CA VAL A 386 -12.84 8.94 9.77
C VAL A 386 -11.52 9.18 10.48
N ARG A 387 -11.62 9.72 11.72
CA ARG A 387 -10.50 9.79 12.66
C ARG A 387 -10.82 8.95 13.86
N HIS A 388 -9.94 8.01 14.16
CA HIS A 388 -9.95 7.23 15.38
C HIS A 388 -8.82 7.67 16.29
N ARG A 389 -9.04 7.62 17.58
CA ARG A 389 -7.97 7.84 18.56
C ARG A 389 -7.19 6.54 18.77
N LEU A 390 -5.87 6.62 18.65
CA LEU A 390 -4.95 5.53 18.97
C LEU A 390 -4.64 5.54 20.46
N VAL A 391 -5.03 4.48 21.15
CA VAL A 391 -4.75 4.27 22.57
C VAL A 391 -3.54 3.39 22.69
N LYS A 392 -2.39 4.00 22.98
CA LYS A 392 -1.12 3.29 23.21
C LYS A 392 -1.12 2.82 24.67
N ARG A 393 -1.02 1.51 24.89
CA ARG A 393 -0.81 0.92 26.20
C ARG A 393 0.69 0.65 26.35
N GLY A 394 1.28 1.17 27.42
CA GLY A 394 2.70 1.04 27.69
C GLY A 394 3.06 -0.27 28.38
#